data_9ea6849e1d0463076a009f0c02f5bb84
#
_entry.id   9ea6849e1d0463076a009f0c02f5bb84
#
_cell.length_a   1.000
_cell.length_b   1.000
_cell.length_c   1.000
_cell.angle_alpha   90.00
_cell.angle_beta   90.00
_cell.angle_gamma   90.00
#
_symmetry.space_group_name_H-M   'P 1'
#
loop_
_entity.id
_entity.type
_entity.pdbx_description
1 polymer ?
#
loop_
_entity_poly.entity_id
_entity_poly.type
_entity_poly.pdbx_seq_one_letter_code
_entity_poly.pdbx_strand_id
1 'polypeptide(L)'
;MFVSTDFLAIHYGIDNAIAKFFVDREPPANNLYWHEKLLYLRPAPGYLFIPLMVDLLYKMGVEKEQLLSEPFVSHMEKIGHINALEETKQITAKQAIGQYAELASLNGKNPLWLLEVSKYFEGISPSEIGKLATPFKALHRGDAFLFSIAALSFPPTFMVPIAEVWFALISTLLLLDDADDLLSDKKTGEENALIESGLTAAGFSTLQQLVQHNLTIISGLNKTMAAELNKCHQRMVALPQIVQLIKSH
;
A
#
# COMPACT_ATOMS: atom_id res chain seq x y z
N MET A 1 18.51 9.78 -2.33
CA MET A 1 18.04 11.04 -1.70
C MET A 1 16.68 10.74 -1.11
N PHE A 2 16.44 11.12 0.14
CA PHE A 2 15.13 10.94 0.79
C PHE A 2 14.26 12.18 0.56
N VAL A 3 12.94 12.00 0.60
CA VAL A 3 11.99 13.10 0.50
C VAL A 3 11.98 13.93 1.80
N SER A 4 11.66 15.21 1.67
CA SER A 4 11.52 16.13 2.81
C SER A 4 10.05 16.27 3.22
N THR A 5 9.82 16.87 4.39
CA THR A 5 8.49 17.28 4.85
C THR A 5 7.78 18.14 3.80
N ASP A 6 8.48 19.16 3.26
CA ASP A 6 7.93 20.05 2.23
C ASP A 6 7.58 19.30 0.94
N PHE A 7 8.40 18.32 0.55
CA PHE A 7 8.09 17.49 -0.62
C PHE A 7 6.79 16.73 -0.44
N LEU A 8 6.60 16.06 0.69
CA LEU A 8 5.37 15.31 1.00
C LEU A 8 4.15 16.24 1.08
N ALA A 9 4.29 17.40 1.72
CA ALA A 9 3.20 18.35 1.86
C ALA A 9 2.81 19.01 0.52
N ILE A 10 3.79 19.44 -0.28
CA ILE A 10 3.53 20.18 -1.52
C ILE A 10 3.06 19.24 -2.64
N HIS A 11 3.77 18.11 -2.84
CA HIS A 11 3.48 17.22 -3.97
C HIS A 11 2.32 16.26 -3.70
N TYR A 12 2.19 15.77 -2.47
CA TYR A 12 1.14 14.81 -2.10
C TYR A 12 0.04 15.41 -1.23
N GLY A 13 0.16 16.66 -0.79
CA GLY A 13 -0.84 17.30 0.06
C GLY A 13 -1.01 16.63 1.41
N ILE A 14 0.06 16.02 1.93
CA ILE A 14 0.08 15.38 3.25
C ILE A 14 0.06 16.46 4.33
N ASP A 15 -0.67 16.23 5.41
CA ASP A 15 -0.64 17.08 6.60
C ASP A 15 0.80 17.26 7.10
N ASN A 16 1.19 18.50 7.39
CA ASN A 16 2.58 18.83 7.77
C ASN A 16 3.07 18.07 9.01
N ALA A 17 2.21 17.83 9.99
CA ALA A 17 2.60 17.09 11.20
C ALA A 17 2.82 15.60 10.89
N ILE A 18 2.01 15.00 10.02
CA ILE A 18 2.17 13.63 9.54
C ILE A 18 3.46 13.52 8.72
N ALA A 19 3.66 14.41 7.76
CA ALA A 19 4.87 14.43 6.93
C ALA A 19 6.13 14.55 7.79
N LYS A 20 6.15 15.52 8.73
CA LYS A 20 7.27 15.73 9.64
C LYS A 20 7.54 14.52 10.53
N PHE A 21 6.48 13.89 11.06
CA PHE A 21 6.61 12.71 11.92
C PHE A 21 7.37 11.58 11.20
N PHE A 22 7.00 11.22 9.98
CA PHE A 22 7.67 10.15 9.25
C PHE A 22 9.06 10.54 8.73
N VAL A 23 9.31 11.82 8.42
CA VAL A 23 10.64 12.32 8.07
C VAL A 23 11.60 12.20 9.27
N ASP A 24 11.13 12.53 10.46
CA ASP A 24 11.94 12.49 11.68
C ASP A 24 12.00 11.11 12.35
N ARG A 25 11.06 10.18 12.00
CA ARG A 25 10.96 8.85 12.60
C ARG A 25 12.25 8.05 12.41
N GLU A 26 12.79 7.54 13.50
CA GLU A 26 13.87 6.55 13.50
C GLU A 26 13.26 5.15 13.72
N PRO A 27 13.17 4.31 12.69
CA PRO A 27 12.66 2.95 12.85
C PRO A 27 13.62 2.10 13.67
N PRO A 28 13.14 1.01 14.30
CA PRO A 28 13.99 0.12 15.10
C PRO A 28 15.15 -0.44 14.27
N ALA A 29 16.37 -0.39 14.84
CA ALA A 29 17.61 -0.76 14.15
C ALA A 29 17.61 -2.20 13.58
N ASN A 30 16.87 -3.12 14.21
CA ASN A 30 16.78 -4.52 13.79
C ASN A 30 15.59 -4.81 12.88
N ASN A 31 14.89 -3.78 12.40
CA ASN A 31 13.76 -3.94 11.52
C ASN A 31 14.25 -4.07 10.06
N LEU A 32 14.04 -5.23 9.45
CA LEU A 32 14.52 -5.51 8.09
C LEU A 32 13.79 -4.69 7.03
N TYR A 33 12.52 -4.38 7.25
CA TYR A 33 11.67 -3.72 6.27
C TYR A 33 11.98 -2.22 6.15
N TRP A 34 12.38 -1.58 7.27
CA TRP A 34 12.63 -0.13 7.32
C TRP A 34 14.10 0.26 7.36
N HIS A 35 14.96 -0.64 6.96
CA HIS A 35 16.39 -0.33 6.89
C HIS A 35 16.61 1.00 6.16
N GLU A 36 17.33 1.93 6.81
CA GLU A 36 17.62 3.27 6.28
C GLU A 36 16.39 4.13 5.92
N LYS A 37 15.25 3.93 6.55
CA LYS A 37 13.98 4.67 6.29
C LYS A 37 13.44 4.55 4.87
N LEU A 38 13.79 3.51 4.14
CA LEU A 38 13.40 3.36 2.72
C LEU A 38 11.89 3.49 2.52
N LEU A 39 11.09 2.82 3.34
CA LEU A 39 9.63 2.81 3.25
C LEU A 39 8.93 4.08 3.73
N TYR A 40 9.64 5.01 4.32
CA TYR A 40 9.05 6.29 4.68
C TYR A 40 9.37 7.38 3.66
N LEU A 41 10.56 7.35 3.09
CA LEU A 41 11.13 8.55 2.49
C LEU A 41 11.78 8.36 1.12
N ARG A 42 11.85 7.14 0.57
CA ARG A 42 12.39 6.94 -0.78
C ARG A 42 11.40 7.45 -1.82
N PRO A 43 11.80 8.33 -2.75
CA PRO A 43 10.92 8.92 -3.75
C PRO A 43 10.65 7.97 -4.93
N ALA A 44 10.29 6.72 -4.63
CA ALA A 44 9.84 5.75 -5.62
C ALA A 44 8.42 5.32 -5.26
N PRO A 45 7.57 4.98 -6.24
CA PRO A 45 6.13 4.79 -6.01
C PRO A 45 5.80 3.87 -4.83
N GLY A 46 6.34 2.67 -4.77
CA GLY A 46 6.05 1.69 -3.73
C GLY A 46 6.52 2.04 -2.31
N TYR A 47 7.43 3.01 -2.14
CA TYR A 47 8.07 3.27 -0.84
C TYR A 47 7.37 4.34 0.01
N LEU A 48 6.46 5.12 -0.57
CA LEU A 48 5.78 6.21 0.15
C LEU A 48 4.40 5.80 0.70
N PHE A 49 3.97 4.55 0.56
CA PHE A 49 2.59 4.17 0.87
C PHE A 49 2.20 4.45 2.32
N ILE A 50 3.13 4.35 3.28
CA ILE A 50 2.83 4.55 4.70
C ILE A 50 2.42 5.99 5.02
N PRO A 51 3.25 7.03 4.77
CA PRO A 51 2.83 8.40 5.04
C PRO A 51 1.61 8.81 4.19
N LEU A 52 1.46 8.27 2.98
CA LEU A 52 0.29 8.52 2.15
C LEU A 52 -0.97 7.92 2.76
N MET A 53 -0.93 6.65 3.20
CA MET A 53 -2.09 5.99 3.81
C MET A 53 -2.46 6.61 5.15
N VAL A 54 -1.48 6.94 5.98
CA VAL A 54 -1.74 7.61 7.27
C VAL A 54 -2.43 8.96 7.07
N ASP A 55 -2.04 9.74 6.05
CA ASP A 55 -2.73 10.99 5.71
C ASP A 55 -4.17 10.76 5.21
N LEU A 56 -4.40 9.73 4.39
CA LEU A 56 -5.74 9.37 3.94
C LEU A 56 -6.64 8.95 5.10
N LEU A 57 -6.13 8.13 6.03
CA LEU A 57 -6.86 7.77 7.25
C LEU A 57 -7.21 9.00 8.11
N TYR A 58 -6.28 9.94 8.24
CA TYR A 58 -6.54 11.22 8.90
C TYR A 58 -7.66 12.01 8.22
N LYS A 59 -7.61 12.12 6.89
CA LYS A 59 -8.64 12.81 6.11
C LYS A 59 -10.01 12.12 6.13
N MET A 60 -10.04 10.82 6.41
CA MET A 60 -11.27 10.07 6.68
C MET A 60 -11.83 10.33 8.08
N GLY A 61 -11.09 10.99 8.97
CA GLY A 61 -11.52 11.31 10.33
C GLY A 61 -10.96 10.40 11.42
N VAL A 62 -9.95 9.59 11.12
CA VAL A 62 -9.19 8.89 12.18
C VAL A 62 -8.31 9.92 12.89
N GLU A 63 -8.35 9.92 14.22
CA GLU A 63 -7.65 10.89 15.06
C GLU A 63 -6.14 10.87 14.83
N LYS A 64 -5.54 12.05 14.57
CA LYS A 64 -4.11 12.20 14.27
C LYS A 64 -3.23 11.69 15.42
N GLU A 65 -3.62 11.94 16.65
CA GLU A 65 -2.92 11.48 17.84
C GLU A 65 -2.81 9.97 17.90
N GLN A 66 -3.84 9.26 17.43
CA GLN A 66 -3.85 7.81 17.33
C GLN A 66 -2.94 7.32 16.20
N LEU A 67 -2.99 7.97 15.03
CA LEU A 67 -2.18 7.63 13.86
C LEU A 67 -0.68 7.86 14.07
N LEU A 68 -0.30 8.82 14.88
CA LEU A 68 1.10 9.14 15.20
C LEU A 68 1.55 8.59 16.56
N SER A 69 0.71 7.77 17.22
CA SER A 69 1.05 7.17 18.51
C SER A 69 2.10 6.07 18.36
N GLU A 70 3.02 6.00 19.33
CA GLU A 70 4.03 4.93 19.37
C GLU A 70 3.41 3.52 19.33
N PRO A 71 2.30 3.21 20.05
CA PRO A 71 1.66 1.90 19.96
C PRO A 71 1.23 1.51 18.54
N PHE A 72 0.67 2.43 17.77
CA PHE A 72 0.27 2.17 16.38
C PHE A 72 1.48 2.05 15.45
N VAL A 73 2.40 3.01 15.51
CA VAL A 73 3.55 3.05 14.60
C VAL A 73 4.49 1.87 14.84
N SER A 74 4.79 1.55 16.11
CA SER A 74 5.59 0.38 16.45
C SER A 74 4.92 -0.94 16.06
N HIS A 75 3.57 -1.02 16.14
CA HIS A 75 2.82 -2.18 15.67
C HIS A 75 2.96 -2.34 14.14
N MET A 76 2.76 -1.28 13.40
CA MET A 76 2.92 -1.23 11.94
C MET A 76 4.36 -1.63 11.52
N GLU A 77 5.38 -1.11 12.20
CA GLU A 77 6.78 -1.46 11.95
C GLU A 77 7.05 -2.96 12.19
N LYS A 78 6.44 -3.57 13.19
CA LYS A 78 6.54 -5.01 13.45
C LYS A 78 5.85 -5.84 12.37
N ILE A 79 4.68 -5.43 11.89
CA ILE A 79 3.99 -6.10 10.76
C ILE A 79 4.90 -6.07 9.53
N GLY A 80 5.48 -4.93 9.18
CA GLY A 80 6.40 -4.84 8.06
C GLY A 80 7.65 -5.71 8.24
N HIS A 81 8.19 -5.82 9.45
CA HIS A 81 9.32 -6.72 9.72
C HIS A 81 8.96 -8.19 9.44
N ILE A 82 7.78 -8.64 9.88
CA ILE A 82 7.29 -10.00 9.59
C ILE A 82 7.13 -10.19 8.06
N ASN A 83 6.62 -9.18 7.34
CA ASN A 83 6.52 -9.21 5.89
C ASN A 83 7.90 -9.38 5.22
N ALA A 84 8.91 -8.64 5.68
CA ALA A 84 10.27 -8.79 5.16
C ALA A 84 10.89 -10.16 5.46
N LEU A 85 10.55 -10.79 6.59
CA LEU A 85 10.97 -12.16 6.89
C LEU A 85 10.35 -13.17 5.91
N GLU A 86 9.11 -12.95 5.50
CA GLU A 86 8.42 -13.78 4.52
C GLU A 86 8.97 -13.57 3.11
N GLU A 87 9.13 -12.34 2.65
CA GLU A 87 9.72 -11.99 1.35
C GLU A 87 11.14 -12.55 1.19
N THR A 88 11.94 -12.52 2.26
CA THR A 88 13.29 -13.09 2.27
C THR A 88 13.31 -14.60 2.54
N LYS A 89 12.14 -15.26 2.58
CA LYS A 89 11.98 -16.72 2.77
C LYS A 89 12.55 -17.25 4.09
N GLN A 90 12.69 -16.40 5.10
CA GLN A 90 13.07 -16.81 6.46
C GLN A 90 11.90 -17.46 7.20
N ILE A 91 10.67 -17.09 6.86
CA ILE A 91 9.45 -17.74 7.31
C ILE A 91 8.53 -18.02 6.12
N THR A 92 7.59 -18.94 6.28
CA THR A 92 6.56 -19.22 5.26
C THR A 92 5.42 -18.22 5.33
N ALA A 93 4.67 -18.03 4.23
CA ALA A 93 3.46 -17.21 4.20
C ALA A 93 2.45 -17.60 5.30
N LYS A 94 2.28 -18.89 5.56
CA LYS A 94 1.40 -19.37 6.65
C LYS A 94 1.89 -18.92 8.03
N GLN A 95 3.21 -18.96 8.28
CA GLN A 95 3.79 -18.46 9.53
C GLN A 95 3.65 -16.95 9.65
N ALA A 96 3.87 -16.21 8.55
CA ALA A 96 3.68 -14.77 8.53
C ALA A 96 2.23 -14.37 8.88
N ILE A 97 1.23 -14.98 8.24
CA ILE A 97 -0.19 -14.74 8.53
C ILE A 97 -0.50 -15.01 10.01
N GLY A 98 -0.01 -16.12 10.57
CA GLY A 98 -0.18 -16.44 11.98
C GLY A 98 0.41 -15.36 12.91
N GLN A 99 1.63 -14.87 12.60
CA GLN A 99 2.30 -13.82 13.37
C GLN A 99 1.59 -12.46 13.23
N TYR A 100 1.09 -12.10 12.04
CA TYR A 100 0.29 -10.89 11.85
C TYR A 100 -0.99 -10.94 12.71
N ALA A 101 -1.73 -12.04 12.65
CA ALA A 101 -2.98 -12.21 13.39
C ALA A 101 -2.74 -12.18 14.91
N GLU A 102 -1.70 -12.84 15.40
CA GLU A 102 -1.31 -12.82 16.80
C GLU A 102 -0.96 -11.40 17.26
N LEU A 103 -0.08 -10.71 16.53
CA LEU A 103 0.35 -9.36 16.85
C LEU A 103 -0.82 -8.37 16.82
N ALA A 104 -1.70 -8.49 15.80
CA ALA A 104 -2.89 -7.66 15.70
C ALA A 104 -3.91 -7.96 16.79
N SER A 105 -4.03 -9.21 17.24
CA SER A 105 -4.90 -9.60 18.35
C SER A 105 -4.43 -8.99 19.69
N LEU A 106 -3.12 -8.95 19.93
CA LEU A 106 -2.54 -8.38 21.16
C LEU A 106 -2.73 -6.86 21.25
N ASN A 107 -2.68 -6.16 20.13
CA ASN A 107 -2.72 -4.69 20.07
C ASN A 107 -4.03 -4.15 19.48
N GLY A 108 -4.92 -5.02 19.05
CA GLY A 108 -6.12 -4.66 18.29
C GLY A 108 -7.16 -3.93 19.13
N LYS A 109 -7.65 -2.83 18.57
CA LYS A 109 -8.79 -2.04 19.09
C LYS A 109 -10.06 -2.26 18.26
N ASN A 110 -9.93 -2.96 17.11
CA ASN A 110 -11.02 -3.17 16.18
C ASN A 110 -11.17 -4.66 15.81
N PRO A 111 -11.89 -5.46 16.63
CA PRO A 111 -12.01 -6.90 16.41
C PRO A 111 -12.77 -7.27 15.14
N LEU A 112 -13.73 -6.44 14.69
CA LEU A 112 -14.44 -6.68 13.43
C LEU A 112 -13.50 -6.52 12.22
N TRP A 113 -12.67 -5.50 12.23
CA TRP A 113 -11.64 -5.31 11.20
C TRP A 113 -10.69 -6.52 11.16
N LEU A 114 -10.16 -6.92 12.31
CA LEU A 114 -9.26 -8.08 12.39
C LEU A 114 -9.90 -9.36 11.87
N LEU A 115 -11.18 -9.61 12.20
CA LEU A 115 -11.93 -10.75 11.68
C LEU A 115 -12.00 -10.75 10.15
N GLU A 116 -12.34 -9.61 9.54
CA GLU A 116 -12.48 -9.51 8.09
C GLU A 116 -11.13 -9.59 7.35
N VAL A 117 -10.07 -9.01 7.91
CA VAL A 117 -8.70 -9.15 7.39
C VAL A 117 -8.24 -10.61 7.47
N SER A 118 -8.48 -11.28 8.60
CA SER A 118 -8.13 -12.71 8.74
C SER A 118 -8.85 -13.57 7.71
N LYS A 119 -10.17 -13.38 7.50
CA LYS A 119 -10.93 -14.08 6.45
C LYS A 119 -10.33 -13.84 5.06
N TYR A 120 -9.93 -12.59 4.77
CA TYR A 120 -9.33 -12.23 3.50
C TYR A 120 -8.04 -13.03 3.24
N PHE A 121 -7.12 -13.04 4.21
CA PHE A 121 -5.85 -13.76 4.09
C PHE A 121 -5.97 -15.29 4.10
N GLU A 122 -6.99 -15.82 4.78
CA GLU A 122 -7.29 -17.26 4.79
C GLU A 122 -8.10 -17.72 3.56
N GLY A 123 -8.51 -16.81 2.70
CA GLY A 123 -9.35 -17.10 1.53
C GLY A 123 -10.76 -17.55 1.91
N ILE A 124 -11.25 -17.19 3.10
CA ILE A 124 -12.61 -17.55 3.59
C ILE A 124 -13.63 -16.56 3.04
N SER A 125 -14.57 -17.07 2.28
CA SER A 125 -15.68 -16.28 1.72
C SER A 125 -16.96 -16.47 2.55
N PRO A 126 -17.79 -15.42 2.73
CA PRO A 126 -17.53 -14.04 2.29
C PRO A 126 -16.62 -13.26 3.24
N SER A 127 -15.74 -12.43 2.66
CA SER A 127 -15.01 -11.37 3.37
C SER A 127 -15.41 -10.03 2.78
N GLU A 128 -15.83 -9.08 3.59
CA GLU A 128 -16.20 -7.74 3.11
C GLU A 128 -14.98 -6.98 2.56
N ILE A 129 -13.81 -7.16 3.18
CA ILE A 129 -12.54 -6.61 2.69
C ILE A 129 -12.12 -7.31 1.40
N GLY A 130 -12.18 -8.65 1.34
CA GLY A 130 -11.76 -9.41 0.17
C GLY A 130 -12.58 -9.12 -1.10
N LYS A 131 -13.82 -8.67 -0.98
CA LYS A 131 -14.65 -8.25 -2.13
C LYS A 131 -14.12 -6.99 -2.82
N LEU A 132 -13.31 -6.19 -2.13
CA LEU A 132 -12.77 -4.92 -2.63
C LEU A 132 -11.38 -5.09 -3.27
N ALA A 133 -10.73 -6.23 -3.02
CA ALA A 133 -9.42 -6.53 -3.58
C ALA A 133 -9.46 -6.63 -5.12
N THR A 134 -8.36 -6.24 -5.76
CA THR A 134 -8.25 -6.36 -7.22
C THR A 134 -8.12 -7.83 -7.64
N PRO A 135 -8.45 -8.21 -8.89
CA PRO A 135 -8.21 -9.56 -9.38
C PRO A 135 -6.73 -9.88 -9.62
N PHE A 136 -5.85 -8.87 -9.62
CA PHE A 136 -4.42 -9.01 -9.89
C PHE A 136 -3.65 -9.29 -8.60
N LYS A 137 -3.13 -10.51 -8.46
CA LYS A 137 -2.40 -10.94 -7.25
C LYS A 137 -1.13 -10.14 -6.99
N ALA A 138 -0.43 -9.77 -8.05
CA ALA A 138 0.76 -8.95 -7.94
C ALA A 138 0.52 -7.61 -7.22
N LEU A 139 -0.72 -7.11 -7.21
CA LEU A 139 -1.09 -5.88 -6.53
C LEU A 139 -1.50 -6.07 -5.05
N HIS A 140 -1.28 -7.26 -4.49
CA HIS A 140 -1.59 -7.58 -3.08
C HIS A 140 -0.34 -7.66 -2.19
N ARG A 141 0.85 -7.43 -2.73
CA ARG A 141 2.14 -7.59 -2.01
C ARG A 141 2.25 -6.76 -0.72
N GLY A 142 1.53 -5.64 -0.63
CA GLY A 142 1.52 -4.78 0.55
C GLY A 142 0.43 -5.08 1.58
N ASP A 143 -0.46 -6.04 1.32
CA ASP A 143 -1.72 -6.19 2.08
C ASP A 143 -1.54 -6.59 3.55
N ALA A 144 -0.35 -7.09 3.93
CA ALA A 144 0.00 -7.32 5.33
C ALA A 144 -0.21 -6.08 6.22
N PHE A 145 -0.08 -4.86 5.65
CA PHE A 145 -0.36 -3.62 6.34
C PHE A 145 -1.80 -3.51 6.87
N LEU A 146 -2.78 -4.22 6.27
CA LEU A 146 -4.16 -4.26 6.76
C LEU A 146 -4.25 -4.75 8.22
N PHE A 147 -3.35 -5.64 8.65
CA PHE A 147 -3.27 -6.04 10.06
C PHE A 147 -2.85 -4.89 10.98
N SER A 148 -2.10 -3.91 10.47
CA SER A 148 -1.71 -2.74 11.25
C SER A 148 -2.92 -1.87 11.63
N ILE A 149 -3.89 -1.78 10.73
CA ILE A 149 -5.10 -0.96 10.92
C ILE A 149 -5.96 -1.50 12.08
N ALA A 150 -5.86 -2.80 12.42
CA ALA A 150 -6.55 -3.37 13.58
C ALA A 150 -6.19 -2.67 14.92
N ALA A 151 -5.01 -2.06 15.01
CA ALA A 151 -4.56 -1.30 16.19
C ALA A 151 -5.20 0.10 16.31
N LEU A 152 -5.95 0.54 15.30
CA LEU A 152 -6.68 1.81 15.31
C LEU A 152 -8.11 1.62 15.83
N SER A 153 -8.65 2.63 16.48
CA SER A 153 -10.07 2.68 16.88
C SER A 153 -10.82 3.55 15.88
N PHE A 154 -11.83 2.97 15.23
CA PHE A 154 -12.73 3.67 14.32
C PHE A 154 -14.12 3.00 14.30
N PRO A 155 -15.20 3.72 13.93
CA PRO A 155 -16.53 3.15 13.83
C PRO A 155 -16.60 2.02 12.78
N PRO A 156 -17.45 0.99 12.97
CA PRO A 156 -17.64 -0.09 11.99
C PRO A 156 -17.99 0.41 10.58
N THR A 157 -18.65 1.56 10.46
CA THR A 157 -18.99 2.21 9.19
C THR A 157 -17.76 2.65 8.37
N PHE A 158 -16.59 2.73 8.98
CA PHE A 158 -15.34 3.09 8.29
C PHE A 158 -14.63 1.87 7.69
N MET A 159 -15.03 0.65 8.03
CA MET A 159 -14.33 -0.56 7.60
C MET A 159 -14.24 -0.67 6.07
N VAL A 160 -15.36 -0.59 5.37
CA VAL A 160 -15.40 -0.66 3.90
C VAL A 160 -14.65 0.54 3.27
N PRO A 161 -14.94 1.80 3.64
CA PRO A 161 -14.19 2.94 3.13
C PRO A 161 -12.67 2.88 3.34
N ILE A 162 -12.20 2.41 4.51
CA ILE A 162 -10.77 2.25 4.76
C ILE A 162 -10.15 1.19 3.84
N ALA A 163 -10.83 0.06 3.64
CA ALA A 163 -10.36 -0.98 2.74
C ALA A 163 -10.35 -0.52 1.28
N GLU A 164 -11.37 0.20 0.82
CA GLU A 164 -11.41 0.81 -0.52
C GLU A 164 -10.23 1.74 -0.75
N VAL A 165 -9.95 2.61 0.21
CA VAL A 165 -8.81 3.55 0.13
C VAL A 165 -7.49 2.81 0.15
N TRP A 166 -7.34 1.75 0.97
CA TRP A 166 -6.15 0.91 0.97
C TRP A 166 -5.90 0.30 -0.41
N PHE A 167 -6.88 -0.44 -0.96
CA PHE A 167 -6.72 -1.08 -2.25
C PHE A 167 -6.52 -0.08 -3.38
N ALA A 168 -7.17 1.08 -3.32
CA ALA A 168 -6.97 2.14 -4.30
C ALA A 168 -5.53 2.69 -4.26
N LEU A 169 -4.98 2.94 -3.09
CA LEU A 169 -3.63 3.47 -2.94
C LEU A 169 -2.58 2.43 -3.31
N ILE A 170 -2.61 1.25 -2.65
CA ILE A 170 -1.54 0.27 -2.79
C ILE A 170 -1.46 -0.29 -4.21
N SER A 171 -2.59 -0.63 -4.82
CA SER A 171 -2.60 -1.15 -6.18
C SER A 171 -2.12 -0.12 -7.21
N THR A 172 -2.40 1.17 -7.00
CA THR A 172 -1.85 2.24 -7.84
C THR A 172 -0.34 2.33 -7.71
N LEU A 173 0.19 2.31 -6.49
CA LEU A 173 1.64 2.42 -6.24
C LEU A 173 2.39 1.20 -6.77
N LEU A 174 1.87 -0.02 -6.51
CA LEU A 174 2.48 -1.26 -7.00
C LEU A 174 2.45 -1.35 -8.54
N LEU A 175 1.39 -0.90 -9.19
CA LEU A 175 1.37 -0.89 -10.65
C LEU A 175 2.38 0.10 -11.26
N LEU A 176 2.65 1.23 -10.60
CA LEU A 176 3.70 2.15 -11.02
C LEU A 176 5.09 1.52 -10.89
N ASP A 177 5.33 0.79 -9.80
CA ASP A 177 6.56 0.04 -9.54
C ASP A 177 6.74 -1.10 -10.56
N ASP A 178 5.69 -1.91 -10.77
CA ASP A 178 5.64 -3.00 -11.75
C ASP A 178 5.97 -2.54 -13.19
N ALA A 179 5.60 -1.31 -13.53
CA ALA A 179 5.87 -0.77 -14.85
C ALA A 179 7.34 -0.35 -15.02
N ASP A 180 7.96 0.17 -13.97
CA ASP A 180 9.39 0.50 -13.98
C ASP A 180 10.23 -0.79 -14.06
N ASP A 181 9.83 -1.84 -13.32
CA ASP A 181 10.57 -3.09 -13.19
C ASP A 181 10.17 -4.17 -14.21
N LEU A 182 9.22 -3.90 -15.12
CA LEU A 182 8.63 -4.86 -16.06
C LEU A 182 9.66 -5.75 -16.79
N LEU A 183 10.76 -5.16 -17.29
CA LEU A 183 11.78 -5.90 -18.03
C LEU A 183 12.63 -6.80 -17.13
N SER A 184 12.87 -6.36 -15.90
CA SER A 184 13.57 -7.12 -14.86
C SER A 184 12.72 -8.30 -14.43
N ASP A 185 11.48 -8.05 -14.02
CA ASP A 185 10.54 -9.04 -13.49
C ASP A 185 10.21 -10.13 -14.51
N LYS A 186 10.04 -9.73 -15.78
CA LYS A 186 9.88 -10.70 -16.87
C LYS A 186 11.08 -11.64 -17.02
N LYS A 187 12.29 -11.16 -16.72
CA LYS A 187 13.53 -11.97 -16.80
C LYS A 187 13.72 -12.84 -15.58
N THR A 188 13.38 -12.34 -14.38
CA THR A 188 13.57 -13.05 -13.09
C THR A 188 12.40 -13.97 -12.77
N GLY A 189 11.21 -13.74 -13.37
CA GLY A 189 9.98 -14.45 -13.07
C GLY A 189 9.29 -13.95 -11.79
N GLU A 190 9.56 -12.70 -11.42
CA GLU A 190 8.91 -12.04 -10.28
C GLU A 190 7.46 -11.65 -10.60
N GLU A 191 6.66 -11.49 -9.55
CA GLU A 191 5.26 -11.10 -9.68
C GLU A 191 5.15 -9.66 -10.20
N ASN A 192 4.31 -9.47 -11.23
CA ASN A 192 4.10 -8.18 -11.88
C ASN A 192 2.72 -8.14 -12.52
N ALA A 193 1.91 -7.14 -12.22
CA ALA A 193 0.52 -7.03 -12.68
C ALA A 193 0.40 -6.86 -14.20
N LEU A 194 1.38 -6.24 -14.87
CA LEU A 194 1.40 -6.16 -16.33
C LEU A 194 1.63 -7.53 -16.96
N ILE A 195 2.48 -8.37 -16.36
CA ILE A 195 2.70 -9.75 -16.78
C ILE A 195 1.42 -10.57 -16.53
N GLU A 196 0.82 -10.43 -15.34
CA GLU A 196 -0.43 -11.12 -14.97
C GLU A 196 -1.59 -10.74 -15.90
N SER A 197 -1.63 -9.49 -16.38
CA SER A 197 -2.63 -9.03 -17.38
C SER A 197 -2.42 -9.59 -18.78
N GLY A 198 -1.41 -10.42 -18.99
CA GLY A 198 -1.08 -11.09 -20.24
C GLY A 198 -0.26 -10.26 -21.22
N LEU A 199 0.27 -9.11 -20.80
CA LEU A 199 1.08 -8.19 -21.65
C LEU A 199 0.36 -7.80 -22.95
N THR A 200 -0.96 -7.63 -22.91
CA THR A 200 -1.79 -7.26 -24.05
C THR A 200 -2.34 -5.83 -23.91
N ALA A 201 -2.72 -5.23 -25.03
CA ALA A 201 -3.39 -3.92 -25.01
C ALA A 201 -4.69 -3.95 -24.20
N ALA A 202 -5.46 -5.05 -24.26
CA ALA A 202 -6.68 -5.23 -23.47
C ALA A 202 -6.40 -5.33 -21.98
N GLY A 203 -5.40 -6.14 -21.58
CA GLY A 203 -4.97 -6.26 -20.20
C GLY A 203 -4.45 -4.92 -19.64
N PHE A 204 -3.67 -4.20 -20.42
CA PHE A 204 -3.20 -2.87 -20.06
C PHE A 204 -4.36 -1.88 -19.91
N SER A 205 -5.35 -1.92 -20.80
CA SER A 205 -6.56 -1.08 -20.68
C SER A 205 -7.32 -1.36 -19.39
N THR A 206 -7.42 -2.62 -18.96
CA THR A 206 -8.04 -2.99 -17.67
C THR A 206 -7.28 -2.38 -16.50
N LEU A 207 -5.95 -2.45 -16.50
CA LEU A 207 -5.11 -1.84 -15.47
C LEU A 207 -5.23 -0.30 -15.45
N GLN A 208 -5.33 0.33 -16.63
CA GLN A 208 -5.57 1.77 -16.71
C GLN A 208 -6.93 2.17 -16.11
N GLN A 209 -7.99 1.39 -16.39
CA GLN A 209 -9.31 1.63 -15.80
C GLN A 209 -9.27 1.48 -14.27
N LEU A 210 -8.55 0.50 -13.75
CA LEU A 210 -8.32 0.34 -12.33
C LEU A 210 -7.67 1.59 -11.72
N VAL A 211 -6.58 2.09 -12.33
CA VAL A 211 -5.92 3.31 -11.84
C VAL A 211 -6.85 4.52 -11.85
N GLN A 212 -7.64 4.72 -12.91
CA GLN A 212 -8.58 5.83 -12.98
C GLN A 212 -9.66 5.75 -11.88
N HIS A 213 -10.17 4.55 -11.62
CA HIS A 213 -11.08 4.30 -10.51
C HIS A 213 -10.44 4.64 -9.15
N ASN A 214 -9.23 4.14 -8.92
CA ASN A 214 -8.47 4.38 -7.69
C ASN A 214 -8.19 5.87 -7.47
N LEU A 215 -7.78 6.58 -8.52
CA LEU A 215 -7.54 8.03 -8.44
C LEU A 215 -8.82 8.81 -8.10
N THR A 216 -9.98 8.33 -8.52
CA THR A 216 -11.27 8.92 -8.15
C THR A 216 -11.53 8.76 -6.64
N ILE A 217 -11.29 7.57 -6.08
CA ILE A 217 -11.42 7.32 -4.63
C ILE A 217 -10.46 8.22 -3.85
N ILE A 218 -9.17 8.22 -4.21
CA ILE A 218 -8.14 9.03 -3.54
C ILE A 218 -8.48 10.54 -3.65
N SER A 219 -8.96 11.00 -4.80
CA SER A 219 -9.32 12.41 -5.03
C SER A 219 -10.46 12.88 -4.14
N GLY A 220 -11.36 11.98 -3.73
CA GLY A 220 -12.42 12.27 -2.76
C GLY A 220 -11.89 12.73 -1.40
N LEU A 221 -10.68 12.32 -1.05
CA LEU A 221 -10.01 12.63 0.22
C LEU A 221 -8.86 13.63 0.05
N ASN A 222 -8.03 13.43 -0.98
CA ASN A 222 -6.83 14.23 -1.21
C ASN A 222 -6.60 14.47 -2.70
N LYS A 223 -7.09 15.61 -3.20
CA LYS A 223 -6.98 16.00 -4.62
C LYS A 223 -5.52 16.18 -5.06
N THR A 224 -4.65 16.69 -4.18
CA THR A 224 -3.23 16.91 -4.49
C THR A 224 -2.52 15.58 -4.66
N MET A 225 -2.76 14.60 -3.77
CA MET A 225 -2.23 13.25 -3.89
C MET A 225 -2.68 12.57 -5.18
N ALA A 226 -3.97 12.61 -5.48
CA ALA A 226 -4.52 12.03 -6.71
C ALA A 226 -3.91 12.67 -7.97
N ALA A 227 -3.71 13.99 -7.97
CA ALA A 227 -3.09 14.69 -9.08
C ALA A 227 -1.61 14.28 -9.28
N GLU A 228 -0.84 14.12 -8.20
CA GLU A 228 0.56 13.68 -8.30
C GLU A 228 0.65 12.21 -8.75
N LEU A 229 -0.16 11.31 -8.19
CA LEU A 229 -0.24 9.92 -8.64
C LEU A 229 -0.66 9.82 -10.11
N ASN A 230 -1.58 10.67 -10.57
CA ASN A 230 -1.95 10.73 -11.99
C ASN A 230 -0.77 11.17 -12.88
N LYS A 231 0.06 12.13 -12.45
CA LYS A 231 1.27 12.48 -13.18
C LYS A 231 2.25 11.30 -13.25
N CYS A 232 2.41 10.55 -12.15
CA CYS A 232 3.24 9.33 -12.15
C CYS A 232 2.67 8.31 -13.13
N HIS A 233 1.35 8.08 -13.13
CA HIS A 233 0.70 7.19 -14.09
C HIS A 233 0.89 7.62 -15.55
N GLN A 234 0.78 8.91 -15.85
CA GLN A 234 1.04 9.41 -17.20
C GLN A 234 2.50 9.19 -17.64
N ARG A 235 3.47 9.35 -16.72
CA ARG A 235 4.88 9.00 -16.99
C ARG A 235 5.05 7.51 -17.25
N MET A 236 4.40 6.67 -16.45
CA MET A 236 4.39 5.21 -16.63
C MET A 236 3.90 4.83 -18.04
N VAL A 237 2.78 5.38 -18.49
CA VAL A 237 2.23 5.11 -19.84
C VAL A 237 3.19 5.52 -20.96
N ALA A 238 4.04 6.50 -20.72
CA ALA A 238 5.05 6.98 -21.66
C ALA A 238 6.36 6.17 -21.65
N LEU A 239 6.53 5.20 -20.74
CA LEU A 239 7.73 4.36 -20.71
C LEU A 239 7.86 3.54 -21.99
N PRO A 240 9.09 3.43 -22.58
CA PRO A 240 9.29 2.74 -23.86
C PRO A 240 8.75 1.31 -23.86
N GLN A 241 8.96 0.54 -22.78
CA GLN A 241 8.46 -0.82 -22.62
C GLN A 241 6.93 -0.89 -22.61
N ILE A 242 6.26 0.10 -22.04
CA ILE A 242 4.78 0.19 -22.01
C ILE A 242 4.25 0.61 -23.40
N VAL A 243 4.88 1.59 -24.05
CA VAL A 243 4.52 2.03 -25.41
C VAL A 243 4.66 0.88 -26.42
N GLN A 244 5.69 0.06 -26.29
CA GLN A 244 5.86 -1.12 -27.14
C GLN A 244 4.75 -2.15 -26.90
N LEU A 245 4.40 -2.40 -25.64
CA LEU A 245 3.31 -3.31 -25.27
C LEU A 245 1.98 -2.88 -25.88
N ILE A 246 1.66 -1.58 -25.86
CA ILE A 246 0.42 -1.04 -26.45
C ILE A 246 0.40 -1.17 -27.98
N LYS A 247 1.57 -1.04 -28.64
CA LYS A 247 1.69 -1.06 -30.10
C LYS A 247 1.81 -2.46 -30.71
N SER A 248 2.12 -3.47 -29.92
CA SER A 248 2.38 -4.83 -30.40
C SER A 248 1.11 -5.61 -30.77
N HIS A 249 -0.03 -4.97 -30.76
CA HIS A 249 -1.36 -5.51 -31.07
C HIS A 249 -2.20 -4.48 -31.85
#